data_812fd6284d075fd0c5f441b665cff806
#
_entry.id   812fd6284d075fd0c5f441b665cff806
#
_cell.length_a   1.000
_cell.length_b   1.000
_cell.length_c   1.000
_cell.angle_alpha   90.00
_cell.angle_beta   90.00
_cell.angle_gamma   90.00
#
_symmetry.space_group_name_H-M   'P 1'
#
loop_
_entity.id
_entity.type
_entity.pdbx_description
1 polymer ?
#
loop_
_entity_poly.entity_id
_entity_poly.type
_entity_poly.pdbx_seq_one_letter_code
_entity_poly.pdbx_strand_id
1 'polypeptide(L)'
;MEGEMMTGNLAAAWGARLADVDYVPAFPITPQTEIVEALAKWCESGAMAARFVTLDSEHSMMTAAGAAAATGARVFTATSSQGLLYAMEVLYSISGWRTPLVLVNVSRALAAPITLESDHNDVLAARDSGFLQIHAETCQEVLDSILMAYRIAEDERVMLPVIVN
;
A
#
# COMPACT_ATOMS: atom_id res chain seq x y z
N MET A 1 -5.72 17.46 22.70
CA MET A 1 -4.79 16.49 22.08
C MET A 1 -3.72 17.29 21.35
N GLU A 2 -2.47 17.10 21.70
CA GLU A 2 -1.38 17.66 20.92
C GLU A 2 -1.26 16.85 19.64
N GLY A 3 -1.37 17.49 18.48
CA GLY A 3 -1.16 16.86 17.19
C GLY A 3 0.34 16.79 16.87
N GLU A 4 0.79 15.71 16.25
CA GLU A 4 2.14 15.58 15.73
C GLU A 4 2.15 15.93 14.23
N MET A 5 3.08 16.80 13.80
CA MET A 5 3.27 17.08 12.38
C MET A 5 4.06 15.95 11.72
N MET A 6 3.50 15.37 10.66
CA MET A 6 4.16 14.30 9.91
C MET A 6 3.82 14.38 8.41
N THR A 7 4.60 13.69 7.58
CA THR A 7 4.30 13.53 6.17
C THR A 7 3.18 12.51 5.95
N GLY A 8 2.51 12.56 4.79
CA GLY A 8 1.55 11.52 4.40
C GLY A 8 2.18 10.11 4.35
N ASN A 9 3.43 10.02 3.92
CA ASN A 9 4.20 8.77 3.93
C ASN A 9 4.38 8.20 5.33
N LEU A 10 4.73 9.06 6.29
CA LEU A 10 4.89 8.62 7.69
C LEU A 10 3.54 8.26 8.30
N ALA A 11 2.47 9.00 7.98
CA ALA A 11 1.10 8.66 8.38
C ALA A 11 0.67 7.29 7.83
N ALA A 12 1.04 6.97 6.58
CA ALA A 12 0.79 5.66 5.99
C ALA A 12 1.54 4.54 6.72
N ALA A 13 2.81 4.74 7.02
CA ALA A 13 3.59 3.78 7.80
C ALA A 13 2.99 3.56 9.20
N TRP A 14 2.55 4.63 9.88
CA TRP A 14 1.84 4.54 11.15
C TRP A 14 0.50 3.79 11.04
N GLY A 15 -0.27 4.03 9.95
CA GLY A 15 -1.50 3.30 9.68
C GLY A 15 -1.25 1.79 9.58
N ALA A 16 -0.22 1.37 8.85
CA ALA A 16 0.18 -0.03 8.76
C ALA A 16 0.58 -0.63 10.11
N ARG A 17 1.35 0.13 10.91
CA ARG A 17 1.77 -0.30 12.25
C ARG A 17 0.58 -0.45 13.20
N LEU A 18 -0.35 0.50 13.22
CA LEU A 18 -1.54 0.47 14.06
C LEU A 18 -2.55 -0.60 13.62
N ALA A 19 -2.54 -0.96 12.33
CA ALA A 19 -3.33 -2.07 11.81
C ALA A 19 -2.77 -3.45 12.18
N ASP A 20 -1.61 -3.50 12.83
CA ASP A 20 -0.96 -4.75 13.26
C ASP A 20 -0.75 -5.72 12.08
N VAL A 21 -0.08 -5.24 11.02
CA VAL A 21 0.18 -6.05 9.83
C VAL A 21 1.25 -7.11 10.09
N ASP A 22 1.09 -8.29 9.46
CA ASP A 22 2.00 -9.43 9.60
C ASP A 22 3.15 -9.41 8.61
N TYR A 23 2.92 -8.87 7.41
CA TYR A 23 3.88 -8.95 6.31
C TYR A 23 3.92 -7.69 5.46
N VAL A 24 5.14 -7.22 5.18
CA VAL A 24 5.41 -6.03 4.36
C VAL A 24 6.41 -6.41 3.26
N PRO A 25 5.95 -6.90 2.10
CA PRO A 25 6.79 -6.99 0.92
C PRO A 25 7.01 -5.58 0.37
N ALA A 26 8.22 -5.24 -0.02
CA ALA A 26 8.58 -3.90 -0.44
C ALA A 26 9.50 -3.89 -1.66
N PHE A 27 9.33 -2.87 -2.49
CA PHE A 27 10.29 -2.44 -3.51
C PHE A 27 10.29 -0.91 -3.55
N PRO A 28 11.44 -0.24 -3.39
CA PRO A 28 11.48 1.21 -3.25
C PRO A 28 11.26 1.92 -4.59
N ILE A 29 10.38 2.91 -4.57
CA ILE A 29 10.16 3.86 -5.69
C ILE A 29 9.81 5.24 -5.12
N THR A 30 10.40 6.31 -5.66
CA THR A 30 10.08 7.68 -5.25
C THR A 30 8.68 8.08 -5.71
N PRO A 31 7.83 8.73 -4.86
CA PRO A 31 8.15 9.29 -3.53
C PRO A 31 7.75 8.41 -2.33
N GLN A 32 7.37 7.12 -2.51
CA GLN A 32 6.93 6.27 -1.40
C GLN A 32 8.07 5.75 -0.50
N THR A 33 9.32 5.97 -0.84
CA THR A 33 10.50 5.39 -0.16
C THR A 33 10.50 5.61 1.35
N GLU A 34 10.03 6.77 1.84
CA GLU A 34 9.92 7.07 3.26
C GLU A 34 9.03 6.07 4.03
N ILE A 35 7.96 5.55 3.38
CA ILE A 35 7.11 4.50 3.97
C ILE A 35 7.93 3.23 4.21
N VAL A 36 8.67 2.80 3.18
CA VAL A 36 9.50 1.59 3.21
C VAL A 36 10.58 1.70 4.28
N GLU A 37 11.27 2.85 4.35
CA GLU A 37 12.33 3.11 5.34
C GLU A 37 11.80 3.09 6.77
N ALA A 38 10.66 3.71 7.03
CA ALA A 38 10.04 3.72 8.35
C ALA A 38 9.66 2.30 8.80
N LEU A 39 8.99 1.54 7.92
CA LEU A 39 8.56 0.16 8.21
C LEU A 39 9.75 -0.77 8.41
N ALA A 40 10.78 -0.69 7.54
CA ALA A 40 12.00 -1.48 7.68
C ALA A 40 12.67 -1.24 9.04
N LYS A 41 12.85 0.03 9.42
CA LYS A 41 13.44 0.42 10.71
C LYS A 41 12.64 -0.10 11.90
N TRP A 42 11.30 -0.03 11.86
CA TRP A 42 10.47 -0.51 12.95
C TRP A 42 10.47 -2.04 13.07
N CYS A 43 10.49 -2.76 11.95
CA CYS A 43 10.61 -4.22 11.95
C CYS A 43 12.00 -4.65 12.47
N GLU A 44 13.08 -4.00 12.01
CA GLU A 44 14.45 -4.31 12.45
C GLU A 44 14.66 -4.05 13.95
N SER A 45 14.11 -2.95 14.47
CA SER A 45 14.21 -2.60 15.90
C SER A 45 13.26 -3.40 16.81
N GLY A 46 12.37 -4.22 16.26
CA GLY A 46 11.32 -4.91 17.02
C GLY A 46 10.17 -4.01 17.48
N ALA A 47 10.11 -2.75 17.00
CA ALA A 47 8.99 -1.84 17.30
C ALA A 47 7.71 -2.20 16.54
N MET A 48 7.81 -3.09 15.56
CA MET A 48 6.71 -3.65 14.78
C MET A 48 6.97 -5.15 14.58
N ALA A 49 5.99 -6.00 14.83
CA ALA A 49 6.14 -7.45 14.77
C ALA A 49 6.02 -8.04 13.34
N ALA A 50 5.88 -7.20 12.32
CA ALA A 50 5.75 -7.62 10.94
C ALA A 50 7.07 -8.19 10.35
N ARG A 51 6.94 -9.10 9.40
CA ARG A 51 8.05 -9.53 8.56
C ARG A 51 8.21 -8.58 7.37
N PHE A 52 9.31 -7.85 7.34
CA PHE A 52 9.68 -6.98 6.22
C PHE A 52 10.59 -7.72 5.23
N VAL A 53 10.29 -7.65 3.93
CA VAL A 53 11.10 -8.30 2.88
C VAL A 53 11.20 -7.40 1.65
N THR A 54 12.42 -7.10 1.20
CA THR A 54 12.66 -6.41 -0.07
C THR A 54 12.67 -7.43 -1.21
N LEU A 55 11.93 -7.14 -2.26
CA LEU A 55 11.86 -7.94 -3.50
C LEU A 55 12.65 -7.24 -4.60
N ASP A 56 12.67 -7.82 -5.79
CA ASP A 56 13.43 -7.37 -6.94
C ASP A 56 12.63 -6.49 -7.93
N SER A 57 11.31 -6.41 -7.74
CA SER A 57 10.42 -5.58 -8.55
C SER A 57 9.06 -5.38 -7.90
N GLU A 58 8.28 -4.42 -8.38
CA GLU A 58 6.90 -4.20 -7.94
C GLU A 58 5.99 -5.37 -8.33
N HIS A 59 6.25 -6.03 -9.46
CA HIS A 59 5.51 -7.23 -9.85
C HIS A 59 5.73 -8.36 -8.85
N SER A 60 6.98 -8.66 -8.50
CA SER A 60 7.31 -9.66 -7.48
C SER A 60 6.77 -9.27 -6.11
N MET A 61 6.86 -7.99 -5.75
CA MET A 61 6.32 -7.44 -4.50
C MET A 61 4.81 -7.68 -4.39
N MET A 62 4.03 -7.35 -5.42
CA MET A 62 2.59 -7.57 -5.43
C MET A 62 2.23 -9.07 -5.48
N THR A 63 2.99 -9.88 -6.19
CA THR A 63 2.82 -11.34 -6.21
C THR A 63 3.00 -11.92 -4.80
N ALA A 64 4.06 -11.53 -4.12
CA ALA A 64 4.32 -11.95 -2.73
C ALA A 64 3.24 -11.43 -1.76
N ALA A 65 2.77 -10.18 -1.97
CA ALA A 65 1.68 -9.61 -1.18
C ALA A 65 0.38 -10.43 -1.30
N GLY A 66 -0.05 -10.69 -2.53
CA GLY A 66 -1.26 -11.48 -2.80
C GLY A 66 -1.16 -12.91 -2.28
N ALA A 67 -0.01 -13.56 -2.49
CA ALA A 67 0.23 -14.92 -2.00
C ALA A 67 0.20 -15.01 -0.47
N ALA A 68 0.84 -14.07 0.23
CA ALA A 68 0.82 -14.01 1.69
C ALA A 68 -0.59 -13.73 2.22
N ALA A 69 -1.30 -12.75 1.64
CA ALA A 69 -2.66 -12.43 2.04
C ALA A 69 -3.63 -13.61 1.82
N ALA A 70 -3.43 -14.41 0.77
CA ALA A 70 -4.21 -15.63 0.55
C ALA A 70 -4.04 -16.70 1.64
N THR A 71 -2.99 -16.62 2.45
CA THR A 71 -2.81 -17.50 3.64
C THR A 71 -3.51 -16.97 4.88
N GLY A 72 -4.13 -15.80 4.82
CA GLY A 72 -4.77 -15.13 5.95
C GLY A 72 -3.88 -14.12 6.69
N ALA A 73 -2.65 -13.88 6.21
CA ALA A 73 -1.79 -12.84 6.76
C ALA A 73 -2.33 -11.45 6.40
N ARG A 74 -2.27 -10.52 7.35
CA ARG A 74 -2.57 -9.10 7.09
C ARG A 74 -1.38 -8.44 6.41
N VAL A 75 -1.53 -8.06 5.16
CA VAL A 75 -0.46 -7.58 4.30
C VAL A 75 -0.61 -6.11 3.99
N PHE A 76 0.51 -5.38 4.10
CA PHE A 76 0.64 -3.99 3.68
C PHE A 76 1.77 -3.86 2.65
N THR A 77 1.56 -3.08 1.63
CA THR A 77 2.63 -2.67 0.72
C THR A 77 2.39 -1.27 0.18
N ALA A 78 3.40 -0.68 -0.45
CA ALA A 78 3.29 0.66 -1.03
C ALA A 78 4.06 0.74 -2.34
N THR A 79 3.55 1.54 -3.27
CA THR A 79 4.16 1.80 -4.57
C THR A 79 3.83 3.21 -5.08
N SER A 80 4.19 3.50 -6.31
CA SER A 80 3.96 4.77 -7.00
C SER A 80 4.05 4.60 -8.51
N SER A 81 3.29 5.37 -9.27
CA SER A 81 3.52 5.62 -10.70
C SER A 81 3.73 4.34 -11.55
N GLN A 82 4.88 4.25 -12.24
CA GLN A 82 5.22 3.08 -13.05
C GLN A 82 5.27 1.78 -12.25
N GLY A 83 5.57 1.84 -10.95
CA GLY A 83 5.56 0.67 -10.09
C GLY A 83 4.16 0.05 -9.97
N LEU A 84 3.12 0.90 -9.83
CA LEU A 84 1.74 0.43 -9.84
C LEU A 84 1.38 -0.20 -11.20
N LEU A 85 1.78 0.44 -12.31
CA LEU A 85 1.53 -0.10 -13.65
C LEU A 85 2.29 -1.41 -13.92
N TYR A 86 3.52 -1.53 -13.40
CA TYR A 86 4.29 -2.76 -13.54
C TYR A 86 3.67 -3.94 -12.77
N ALA A 87 2.97 -3.66 -11.68
CA ALA A 87 2.25 -4.67 -10.90
C ALA A 87 0.81 -4.93 -11.41
N MET A 88 0.33 -4.23 -12.44
CA MET A 88 -1.08 -4.21 -12.86
C MET A 88 -1.68 -5.60 -13.08
N GLU A 89 -0.96 -6.51 -13.75
CA GLU A 89 -1.44 -7.89 -14.00
C GLU A 89 -1.81 -8.59 -12.69
N VAL A 90 -0.98 -8.42 -11.67
CA VAL A 90 -1.16 -9.09 -10.37
C VAL A 90 -2.36 -8.52 -9.62
N LEU A 91 -2.68 -7.23 -9.80
CA LEU A 91 -3.85 -6.60 -9.17
C LEU A 91 -5.14 -7.33 -9.58
N TYR A 92 -5.32 -7.62 -10.86
CA TYR A 92 -6.48 -8.38 -11.35
C TYR A 92 -6.57 -9.78 -10.72
N SER A 93 -5.43 -10.44 -10.59
CA SER A 93 -5.37 -11.78 -9.97
C SER A 93 -5.78 -11.74 -8.50
N ILE A 94 -5.24 -10.80 -7.72
CA ILE A 94 -5.54 -10.65 -6.28
C ILE A 94 -7.02 -10.34 -6.07
N SER A 95 -7.61 -9.44 -6.87
CA SER A 95 -9.04 -9.14 -6.81
C SER A 95 -9.88 -10.36 -7.18
N GLY A 96 -9.49 -11.10 -8.22
CA GLY A 96 -10.17 -12.34 -8.63
C GLY A 96 -10.13 -13.44 -7.57
N TRP A 97 -9.06 -13.47 -6.77
CA TRP A 97 -8.94 -14.39 -5.62
C TRP A 97 -9.72 -13.91 -4.39
N ARG A 98 -10.24 -12.70 -4.42
CA ARG A 98 -10.93 -12.06 -3.29
C ARG A 98 -10.06 -12.04 -2.03
N THR A 99 -8.82 -11.59 -2.20
CA THR A 99 -7.80 -11.63 -1.16
C THR A 99 -7.63 -10.24 -0.54
N PRO A 100 -7.96 -10.04 0.74
CA PRO A 100 -7.88 -8.75 1.40
C PRO A 100 -6.42 -8.34 1.64
N LEU A 101 -6.04 -7.16 1.21
CA LEU A 101 -4.78 -6.49 1.55
C LEU A 101 -4.93 -4.98 1.36
N VAL A 102 -4.00 -4.22 1.89
CA VAL A 102 -3.93 -2.76 1.69
C VAL A 102 -2.65 -2.40 0.94
N LEU A 103 -2.84 -1.71 -0.18
CA LEU A 103 -1.79 -1.10 -0.99
C LEU A 103 -1.89 0.42 -0.87
N VAL A 104 -0.82 1.08 -0.47
CA VAL A 104 -0.73 2.54 -0.55
C VAL A 104 -0.09 2.93 -1.87
N ASN A 105 -0.77 3.79 -2.64
CA ASN A 105 -0.21 4.40 -3.84
C ASN A 105 0.12 5.86 -3.56
N VAL A 106 1.40 6.20 -3.57
CA VAL A 106 1.82 7.60 -3.47
C VAL A 106 1.89 8.17 -4.87
N SER A 107 0.76 8.72 -5.33
CA SER A 107 0.55 9.13 -6.72
C SER A 107 1.63 10.06 -7.26
N ARG A 108 2.15 9.71 -8.41
CA ARG A 108 3.13 10.48 -9.18
C ARG A 108 2.83 10.33 -10.67
N ALA A 109 3.12 11.38 -11.43
CA ALA A 109 2.93 11.37 -12.88
C ALA A 109 3.65 10.20 -13.56
N LEU A 110 2.98 9.64 -14.56
CA LEU A 110 3.55 8.60 -15.42
C LEU A 110 4.54 9.21 -16.42
N ALA A 111 5.55 8.44 -16.83
CA ALA A 111 6.38 8.82 -17.98
C ALA A 111 5.54 8.75 -19.27
N ALA A 112 5.66 9.62 -20.27
CA ALA A 112 6.47 10.80 -20.40
C ALA A 112 5.58 12.05 -20.44
N PRO A 113 6.03 13.18 -19.85
CA PRO A 113 7.29 13.35 -19.15
C PRO A 113 7.21 12.78 -17.72
N ILE A 114 8.30 12.21 -17.22
CA ILE A 114 8.40 11.80 -15.84
C ILE A 114 8.56 13.03 -14.94
N THR A 115 7.78 13.12 -13.88
CA THR A 115 7.90 14.16 -12.85
C THR A 115 7.68 13.55 -11.46
N LEU A 116 8.04 14.28 -10.43
CA LEU A 116 7.73 13.90 -9.05
C LEU A 116 6.44 14.59 -8.53
N GLU A 117 5.80 15.38 -9.37
CA GLU A 117 4.57 16.07 -9.04
C GLU A 117 3.40 15.07 -8.90
N SER A 118 2.48 15.42 -8.04
CA SER A 118 1.26 14.63 -7.81
C SER A 118 0.42 14.57 -9.08
N ASP A 119 0.02 13.35 -9.45
CA ASP A 119 -0.84 13.09 -10.60
C ASP A 119 -1.58 11.78 -10.36
N HIS A 120 -2.86 11.71 -10.70
CA HIS A 120 -3.70 10.54 -10.44
C HIS A 120 -3.76 9.53 -11.60
N ASN A 121 -3.00 9.74 -12.69
CA ASN A 121 -3.06 8.83 -13.85
C ASN A 121 -2.65 7.40 -13.51
N ASP A 122 -1.75 7.21 -12.55
CA ASP A 122 -1.32 5.89 -12.07
C ASP A 122 -2.48 5.15 -11.39
N VAL A 123 -3.10 5.73 -10.36
CA VAL A 123 -4.21 5.09 -9.64
C VAL A 123 -5.47 4.99 -10.48
N LEU A 124 -5.75 5.96 -11.37
CA LEU A 124 -6.88 5.90 -12.30
C LEU A 124 -6.71 4.79 -13.34
N ALA A 125 -5.48 4.46 -13.74
CA ALA A 125 -5.22 3.29 -14.60
C ALA A 125 -5.63 1.97 -13.90
N ALA A 126 -5.59 1.91 -12.58
CA ALA A 126 -5.96 0.73 -11.80
C ALA A 126 -7.46 0.64 -11.47
N ARG A 127 -8.32 1.57 -11.92
CA ARG A 127 -9.76 1.63 -11.59
C ARG A 127 -10.51 0.33 -11.92
N ASP A 128 -10.13 -0.35 -13.00
CA ASP A 128 -10.80 -1.56 -13.48
C ASP A 128 -10.17 -2.85 -12.92
N SER A 129 -9.17 -2.73 -12.02
CA SER A 129 -8.46 -3.88 -11.44
C SER A 129 -9.29 -4.68 -10.43
N GLY A 130 -10.39 -4.10 -9.93
CA GLY A 130 -11.20 -4.70 -8.87
C GLY A 130 -10.74 -4.33 -7.46
N PHE A 131 -9.65 -3.60 -7.29
CA PHE A 131 -9.27 -2.97 -6.03
C PHE A 131 -10.26 -1.85 -5.68
N LEU A 132 -10.72 -1.80 -4.46
CA LEU A 132 -11.41 -0.62 -3.93
C LEU A 132 -10.39 0.53 -3.82
N GLN A 133 -10.81 1.74 -4.12
CA GLN A 133 -9.93 2.91 -4.06
C GLN A 133 -10.47 3.92 -3.05
N ILE A 134 -9.61 4.36 -2.14
CA ILE A 134 -9.87 5.44 -1.17
C ILE A 134 -8.85 6.53 -1.45
N HIS A 135 -9.33 7.74 -1.70
CA HIS A 135 -8.47 8.91 -1.91
C HIS A 135 -8.46 9.77 -0.66
N ALA A 136 -7.27 9.98 -0.10
CA ALA A 136 -7.05 10.79 1.09
C ALA A 136 -6.54 12.20 0.70
N GLU A 137 -7.00 13.22 1.40
CA GLU A 137 -6.63 14.62 1.17
C GLU A 137 -5.62 15.12 2.20
N THR A 138 -5.68 14.58 3.42
CA THR A 138 -4.82 15.01 4.54
C THR A 138 -4.04 13.84 5.14
N CYS A 139 -2.95 14.14 5.86
CA CYS A 139 -2.16 13.11 6.55
C CYS A 139 -2.99 12.31 7.56
N GLN A 140 -3.95 12.97 8.24
CA GLN A 140 -4.86 12.28 9.15
C GLN A 140 -5.78 11.31 8.40
N GLU A 141 -6.31 11.72 7.25
CA GLU A 141 -7.15 10.85 6.42
C GLU A 141 -6.37 9.67 5.86
N VAL A 142 -5.07 9.84 5.52
CA VAL A 142 -4.22 8.70 5.11
C VAL A 142 -4.19 7.63 6.20
N LEU A 143 -3.90 8.02 7.45
CA LEU A 143 -3.85 7.08 8.58
C LEU A 143 -5.20 6.41 8.80
N ASP A 144 -6.28 7.20 8.89
CA ASP A 144 -7.63 6.70 9.14
C ASP A 144 -8.11 5.80 7.99
N SER A 145 -7.79 6.17 6.74
CA SER A 145 -8.16 5.39 5.55
C SER A 145 -7.50 4.02 5.53
N ILE A 146 -6.26 3.88 6.00
CA ILE A 146 -5.59 2.58 6.08
C ILE A 146 -6.31 1.66 7.10
N LEU A 147 -6.68 2.19 8.26
CA LEU A 147 -7.42 1.43 9.26
C LEU A 147 -8.81 1.04 8.74
N MET A 148 -9.51 1.97 8.09
CA MET A 148 -10.80 1.70 7.44
C MET A 148 -10.65 0.69 6.30
N ALA A 149 -9.58 0.78 5.51
CA ALA A 149 -9.32 -0.12 4.39
C ALA A 149 -9.22 -1.58 4.86
N TYR A 150 -8.50 -1.87 5.94
CA TYR A 150 -8.48 -3.22 6.51
C TYR A 150 -9.86 -3.64 7.00
N ARG A 151 -10.57 -2.76 7.69
CA ARG A 151 -11.92 -3.08 8.17
C ARG A 151 -12.89 -3.42 7.04
N ILE A 152 -12.75 -2.75 5.88
CA ILE A 152 -13.56 -3.00 4.69
C ILE A 152 -13.07 -4.26 3.96
N ALA A 153 -11.76 -4.35 3.72
CA ALA A 153 -11.17 -5.45 2.97
C ALA A 153 -11.42 -6.82 3.61
N GLU A 154 -11.34 -6.88 4.94
CA GLU A 154 -11.49 -8.11 5.73
C GLU A 154 -12.95 -8.44 6.09
N ASP A 155 -13.92 -7.59 5.73
CA ASP A 155 -15.34 -7.93 5.90
C ASP A 155 -15.71 -9.09 4.98
N GLU A 156 -16.25 -10.18 5.52
CA GLU A 156 -16.58 -11.39 4.77
C GLU A 156 -17.54 -11.16 3.60
N ARG A 157 -18.30 -10.07 3.63
CA ARG A 157 -19.22 -9.66 2.55
C ARG A 157 -18.48 -8.94 1.43
N VAL A 158 -17.27 -8.46 1.69
CA VAL A 158 -16.44 -7.68 0.76
C VAL A 158 -15.28 -8.53 0.25
N MET A 159 -14.34 -8.89 1.10
CA MET A 159 -13.15 -9.71 0.78
C MET A 159 -12.45 -9.21 -0.50
N LEU A 160 -12.12 -7.93 -0.55
CA LEU A 160 -11.44 -7.30 -1.68
C LEU A 160 -10.26 -6.46 -1.22
N PRO A 161 -9.19 -6.41 -2.02
CA PRO A 161 -8.05 -5.55 -1.72
C PRO A 161 -8.42 -4.07 -1.87
N VAL A 162 -7.70 -3.21 -1.16
CA VAL A 162 -7.93 -1.75 -1.16
C VAL A 162 -6.65 -1.01 -1.52
N ILE A 163 -6.76 -0.01 -2.41
CA ILE A 163 -5.75 1.02 -2.63
C ILE A 163 -6.14 2.25 -1.81
N VAL A 164 -5.22 2.73 -0.98
CA VAL A 164 -5.28 4.06 -0.38
C VAL A 164 -4.32 4.98 -1.15
N ASN A 165 -4.84 6.09 -1.69
CA ASN A 165 -4.13 7.00 -2.56
C ASN A 165 -3.98 8.37 -1.92
#